data_f8e1c0cdc7cc4021eea4ed25bc55c74c
#
_entry.id   f8e1c0cdc7cc4021eea4ed25bc55c74c
#
_cell.length_a   1.000
_cell.length_b   1.000
_cell.length_c   1.000
_cell.angle_alpha   90.00
_cell.angle_beta   90.00
_cell.angle_gamma   90.00
#
_symmetry.space_group_name_H-M   'P 1'
#
loop_
_entity.id
_entity.type
_entity.pdbx_description
1 polymer ?
#
loop_
_entity_poly.entity_id
_entity_poly.type
_entity_poly.pdbx_seq_one_letter_code
_entity_poly.pdbx_strand_id
1 'polypeptide(L)'
;MQTTTFEVAADMQASYPECIKESKSTNRAQALLWLLIAAVLFGIYSQLPDKGSPLSLVQITLIAVCAVMAVYKFFCENSKLIYVPTGGVIKKQTYNFNIALQTELLHCLEEGNTARLKAFKSDDAGGLMVEFLESEDHLFIAARLLKYEPHGYVAKSGWKTMKR
;
A
#
# COMPACT_ATOMS: atom_id res chain seq x y z
N MET A 1 -1.52 13.83 -10.35
CA MET A 1 -0.98 13.72 -8.98
C MET A 1 -1.44 12.37 -8.45
N GLN A 2 -0.55 11.38 -8.29
CA GLN A 2 -0.94 10.13 -7.65
C GLN A 2 -1.25 10.45 -6.20
N THR A 3 -2.50 10.25 -5.78
CA THR A 3 -2.88 10.36 -4.37
C THR A 3 -2.02 9.36 -3.62
N THR A 4 -1.07 9.84 -2.86
CA THR A 4 -0.15 8.97 -2.13
C THR A 4 -0.96 8.18 -1.10
N THR A 5 -0.51 6.97 -0.77
CA THR A 5 -1.15 6.13 0.26
C THR A 5 -1.32 6.91 1.58
N PHE A 6 -0.47 7.89 1.80
CA PHE A 6 -0.47 8.78 2.96
C PHE A 6 -1.68 9.73 2.99
N GLU A 7 -2.05 10.33 1.84
CA GLU A 7 -3.23 11.22 1.75
C GLU A 7 -4.53 10.44 1.98
N VAL A 8 -4.61 9.20 1.44
CA VAL A 8 -5.76 8.32 1.67
C VAL A 8 -5.89 7.94 3.14
N ALA A 9 -4.77 7.69 3.82
CA ALA A 9 -4.76 7.35 5.25
C ALA A 9 -5.27 8.52 6.10
N ALA A 10 -4.81 9.74 5.82
CA ALA A 10 -5.24 10.95 6.53
C ALA A 10 -6.73 11.23 6.31
N ASP A 11 -7.22 11.13 5.07
CA ASP A 11 -8.63 11.31 4.71
C ASP A 11 -9.54 10.30 5.42
N MET A 12 -9.10 9.04 5.48
CA MET A 12 -9.88 7.98 6.12
C MET A 12 -9.91 8.13 7.63
N GLN A 13 -8.79 8.50 8.24
CA GLN A 13 -8.74 8.75 9.68
C GLN A 13 -9.59 9.97 10.07
N ALA A 14 -9.65 10.99 9.20
CA ALA A 14 -10.54 12.13 9.39
C ALA A 14 -12.02 11.74 9.24
N SER A 15 -12.35 10.84 8.30
CA SER A 15 -13.73 10.39 8.05
C SER A 15 -14.24 9.39 9.09
N TYR A 16 -13.37 8.54 9.63
CA TYR A 16 -13.72 7.44 10.57
C TYR A 16 -12.71 7.34 11.72
N PRO A 17 -12.56 8.39 12.56
CA PRO A 17 -11.51 8.46 13.58
C PRO A 17 -11.60 7.36 14.66
N GLU A 18 -12.81 6.87 14.94
CA GLU A 18 -13.04 5.83 15.95
C GLU A 18 -12.80 4.41 15.42
N CYS A 19 -12.93 4.22 14.11
CA CYS A 19 -12.88 2.90 13.49
C CYS A 19 -11.53 2.58 12.86
N ILE A 20 -10.73 3.60 12.53
CA ILE A 20 -9.49 3.44 11.78
C ILE A 20 -8.33 4.10 12.51
N LYS A 21 -7.26 3.33 12.69
CA LYS A 21 -6.01 3.81 13.28
C LYS A 21 -4.85 3.52 12.34
N GLU A 22 -3.98 4.51 12.18
CA GLU A 22 -2.69 4.28 11.54
C GLU A 22 -1.75 3.57 12.53
N SER A 23 -1.27 2.41 12.17
CA SER A 23 -0.23 1.69 12.90
C SER A 23 1.09 1.80 12.17
N LYS A 24 2.05 2.41 12.82
CA LYS A 24 3.42 2.49 12.33
C LYS A 24 4.19 1.29 12.83
N SER A 25 4.65 0.46 11.92
CA SER A 25 5.49 -0.70 12.23
C SER A 25 6.88 -0.49 11.63
N THR A 26 7.88 -0.52 12.48
CA THR A 26 9.27 -0.59 12.02
C THR A 26 9.63 -2.05 11.75
N ASN A 27 10.15 -2.34 10.58
CA ASN A 27 10.59 -3.70 10.21
C ASN A 27 11.96 -4.05 10.83
N ARG A 28 12.11 -3.81 12.14
CA ARG A 28 13.37 -4.04 12.88
C ARG A 28 13.87 -5.48 12.74
N ALA A 29 12.98 -6.46 12.78
CA ALA A 29 13.35 -7.85 12.59
C ALA A 29 13.95 -8.13 11.19
N GLN A 30 13.37 -7.51 10.15
CA GLN A 30 13.92 -7.61 8.79
C GLN A 30 15.26 -6.86 8.66
N ALA A 31 15.39 -5.70 9.32
CA ALA A 31 16.66 -4.96 9.34
C ALA A 31 17.77 -5.79 9.99
N LEU A 32 17.49 -6.45 11.11
CA LEU A 32 18.43 -7.36 11.79
C LEU A 32 18.81 -8.55 10.90
N LEU A 33 17.86 -9.12 10.16
CA LEU A 33 18.13 -10.20 9.21
C LEU A 33 19.13 -9.76 8.13
N TRP A 34 18.91 -8.57 7.53
CA TRP A 34 19.83 -8.02 6.52
C TRP A 34 21.23 -7.73 7.09
N LEU A 35 21.31 -7.24 8.34
CA LEU A 35 22.59 -7.06 9.03
C LEU A 35 23.31 -8.38 9.25
N LEU A 36 22.59 -9.42 9.63
CA LEU A 36 23.16 -10.75 9.84
C LEU A 36 23.70 -11.34 8.52
N ILE A 37 22.96 -11.20 7.42
CA ILE A 37 23.41 -11.61 6.09
C ILE A 37 24.69 -10.84 5.71
N ALA A 38 24.73 -9.52 5.92
CA ALA A 38 25.91 -8.71 5.64
C ALA A 38 27.12 -9.16 6.46
N ALA A 39 26.93 -9.48 7.75
CA ALA A 39 28.00 -9.95 8.63
C ALA A 39 28.56 -11.31 8.19
N VAL A 40 27.70 -12.25 7.80
CA VAL A 40 28.12 -13.56 7.26
C VAL A 40 28.93 -13.39 5.96
N LEU A 41 28.42 -12.58 5.03
CA LEU A 41 29.14 -12.30 3.78
C LEU A 41 30.48 -11.62 4.02
N PHE A 42 30.56 -10.71 4.99
CA PHE A 42 31.82 -10.08 5.39
C PHE A 42 32.78 -11.06 6.00
N GLY A 43 32.32 -12.00 6.83
CA GLY A 43 33.13 -13.09 7.36
C GLY A 43 33.75 -13.97 6.26
N ILE A 44 32.96 -14.32 5.24
CA ILE A 44 33.44 -15.07 4.07
C ILE A 44 34.47 -14.24 3.28
N TYR A 45 34.14 -12.95 3.02
CA TYR A 45 35.05 -12.03 2.32
C TYR A 45 36.40 -11.89 3.02
N SER A 46 36.41 -11.83 4.36
CA SER A 46 37.67 -11.68 5.13
C SER A 46 38.65 -12.88 4.98
N GLN A 47 38.12 -14.04 4.65
CA GLN A 47 38.88 -15.28 4.44
C GLN A 47 39.37 -15.47 2.99
N LEU A 48 38.98 -14.64 2.05
CA LEU A 48 39.42 -14.71 0.67
C LEU A 48 40.92 -14.37 0.57
N PRO A 49 41.73 -15.24 -0.08
CA PRO A 49 43.18 -15.00 -0.23
C PRO A 49 43.52 -13.86 -1.20
N ASP A 50 42.64 -13.64 -2.22
CA ASP A 50 42.81 -12.59 -3.20
C ASP A 50 41.63 -11.62 -3.16
N LYS A 51 41.88 -10.43 -2.56
CA LYS A 51 40.91 -9.36 -2.44
C LYS A 51 40.76 -8.51 -3.70
N GLY A 52 41.63 -8.71 -4.70
CA GLY A 52 41.59 -8.01 -5.99
C GLY A 52 40.80 -8.75 -7.07
N SER A 53 40.35 -9.97 -6.79
CA SER A 53 39.61 -10.78 -7.78
C SER A 53 38.24 -10.20 -8.14
N PRO A 54 37.70 -10.44 -9.34
CA PRO A 54 36.35 -10.04 -9.70
C PRO A 54 35.30 -10.59 -8.72
N LEU A 55 35.52 -11.76 -8.16
CA LEU A 55 34.65 -12.38 -7.17
C LEU A 55 34.58 -11.56 -5.88
N SER A 56 35.70 -11.03 -5.43
CA SER A 56 35.77 -10.20 -4.23
C SER A 56 35.02 -8.84 -4.42
N LEU A 57 35.07 -8.28 -5.64
CA LEU A 57 34.33 -7.08 -5.99
C LEU A 57 32.80 -7.31 -5.94
N VAL A 58 32.33 -8.43 -6.49
CA VAL A 58 30.90 -8.81 -6.42
C VAL A 58 30.48 -8.96 -4.96
N GLN A 59 31.31 -9.62 -4.15
CA GLN A 59 30.98 -9.88 -2.75
C GLN A 59 30.93 -8.61 -1.90
N ILE A 60 31.87 -7.67 -2.09
CA ILE A 60 31.84 -6.39 -1.37
C ILE A 60 30.62 -5.55 -1.76
N THR A 61 30.22 -5.62 -3.05
CA THR A 61 29.01 -4.96 -3.53
C THR A 61 27.75 -5.55 -2.87
N LEU A 62 27.67 -6.87 -2.75
CA LEU A 62 26.58 -7.54 -2.05
C LEU A 62 26.50 -7.15 -0.57
N ILE A 63 27.64 -7.08 0.12
CA ILE A 63 27.71 -6.61 1.51
C ILE A 63 27.16 -5.18 1.63
N ALA A 64 27.60 -4.29 0.73
CA ALA A 64 27.14 -2.91 0.72
C ALA A 64 25.63 -2.81 0.50
N VAL A 65 25.06 -3.57 -0.45
CA VAL A 65 23.61 -3.62 -0.71
C VAL A 65 22.86 -4.12 0.52
N CYS A 66 23.33 -5.19 1.18
CA CYS A 66 22.70 -5.70 2.40
C CYS A 66 22.74 -4.68 3.54
N ALA A 67 23.83 -3.95 3.71
CA ALA A 67 23.97 -2.90 4.72
C ALA A 67 23.00 -1.74 4.44
N VAL A 68 22.89 -1.27 3.19
CA VAL A 68 21.95 -0.23 2.78
C VAL A 68 20.50 -0.69 3.02
N MET A 69 20.15 -1.93 2.67
CA MET A 69 18.82 -2.49 2.90
C MET A 69 18.50 -2.59 4.39
N ALA A 70 19.48 -2.93 5.24
CA ALA A 70 19.30 -2.96 6.68
C ALA A 70 18.99 -1.56 7.23
N VAL A 71 19.78 -0.55 6.82
CA VAL A 71 19.57 0.86 7.21
C VAL A 71 18.20 1.34 6.74
N TYR A 72 17.86 1.09 5.47
CA TYR A 72 16.55 1.45 4.91
C TYR A 72 15.40 0.85 5.73
N LYS A 73 15.45 -0.47 6.02
CA LYS A 73 14.40 -1.15 6.80
C LYS A 73 14.35 -0.72 8.26
N PHE A 74 15.46 -0.24 8.80
CA PHE A 74 15.52 0.25 10.18
C PHE A 74 14.86 1.63 10.34
N PHE A 75 15.06 2.51 9.36
CA PHE A 75 14.58 3.90 9.42
C PHE A 75 13.25 4.11 8.69
N CYS A 76 12.93 3.31 7.66
CA CYS A 76 11.66 3.43 6.97
C CYS A 76 10.53 2.77 7.76
N GLU A 77 9.63 3.59 8.26
CA GLU A 77 8.38 3.15 8.89
C GLU A 77 7.40 2.70 7.80
N ASN A 78 6.83 1.52 7.96
CA ASN A 78 5.67 1.10 7.18
C ASN A 78 4.42 1.50 7.95
N SER A 79 3.67 2.45 7.43
CA SER A 79 2.36 2.76 7.95
C SER A 79 1.31 1.80 7.36
N LYS A 80 0.50 1.22 8.23
CA LYS A 80 -0.63 0.38 7.86
C LYS A 80 -1.88 0.94 8.52
N LEU A 81 -2.98 0.96 7.78
CA LEU A 81 -4.28 1.26 8.35
C LEU A 81 -4.83 0.01 9.01
N ILE A 82 -5.32 0.14 10.22
CA ILE A 82 -5.90 -0.95 11.01
C ILE A 82 -7.35 -0.59 11.33
N TYR A 83 -8.25 -1.55 11.13
CA TYR A 83 -9.61 -1.48 11.60
C TYR A 83 -9.64 -1.81 13.09
N VAL A 84 -9.89 -0.80 13.93
CA VAL A 84 -9.73 -0.87 15.39
C VAL A 84 -10.55 -1.98 16.05
N PRO A 85 -11.83 -2.23 15.68
CA PRO A 85 -12.65 -3.23 16.36
C PRO A 85 -12.10 -4.66 16.28
N THR A 86 -11.35 -5.00 15.23
CA THR A 86 -10.86 -6.38 15.02
C THR A 86 -9.34 -6.46 14.92
N GLY A 87 -8.66 -5.33 14.77
CA GLY A 87 -7.22 -5.30 14.50
C GLY A 87 -6.84 -5.71 13.06
N GLY A 88 -7.82 -5.89 12.17
CA GLY A 88 -7.61 -6.27 10.78
C GLY A 88 -6.89 -5.18 9.98
N VAL A 89 -5.89 -5.57 9.18
CA VAL A 89 -5.18 -4.63 8.29
C VAL A 89 -6.08 -4.25 7.13
N ILE A 90 -6.20 -2.95 6.87
CA ILE A 90 -6.97 -2.43 5.74
C ILE A 90 -6.08 -2.40 4.50
N LYS A 91 -6.55 -3.05 3.42
CA LYS A 91 -5.89 -3.07 2.12
C LYS A 91 -6.61 -2.15 1.15
N LYS A 92 -5.82 -1.41 0.37
CA LYS A 92 -6.33 -0.56 -0.71
C LYS A 92 -6.34 -1.35 -2.01
N GLN A 93 -7.48 -1.30 -2.72
CA GLN A 93 -7.64 -1.79 -4.08
C GLN A 93 -8.20 -0.67 -4.95
N THR A 94 -7.86 -0.64 -6.22
CA THR A 94 -8.34 0.36 -7.18
C THR A 94 -8.87 -0.34 -8.41
N TYR A 95 -10.03 0.11 -8.89
CA TYR A 95 -10.64 -0.38 -10.11
C TYR A 95 -10.95 0.80 -11.02
N ASN A 96 -10.59 0.68 -12.29
CA ASN A 96 -10.86 1.70 -13.29
C ASN A 96 -12.12 1.34 -14.08
N PHE A 97 -12.90 2.36 -14.43
CA PHE A 97 -14.17 2.19 -15.13
C PHE A 97 -14.34 3.26 -16.22
N ASN A 98 -15.17 2.94 -17.23
CA ASN A 98 -15.53 3.88 -18.26
C ASN A 98 -16.32 5.05 -17.67
N ILE A 99 -16.07 6.26 -18.19
CA ILE A 99 -16.70 7.49 -17.74
C ILE A 99 -18.23 7.47 -17.88
N ALA A 100 -18.77 6.71 -18.84
CA ALA A 100 -20.20 6.53 -19.03
C ALA A 100 -20.93 5.93 -17.81
N LEU A 101 -20.20 5.16 -16.98
CA LEU A 101 -20.75 4.50 -15.79
C LEU A 101 -20.80 5.40 -14.55
N GLN A 102 -20.48 6.69 -14.67
CA GLN A 102 -20.37 7.59 -13.51
C GLN A 102 -21.65 7.59 -12.65
N THR A 103 -22.82 7.74 -13.27
CA THR A 103 -24.10 7.82 -12.55
C THR A 103 -24.43 6.50 -11.86
N GLU A 104 -24.21 5.38 -12.53
CA GLU A 104 -24.50 4.05 -11.99
C GLU A 104 -23.55 3.69 -10.84
N LEU A 105 -22.26 4.05 -10.95
CA LEU A 105 -21.28 3.84 -9.89
C LEU A 105 -21.59 4.70 -8.66
N LEU A 106 -22.00 5.96 -8.85
CA LEU A 106 -22.43 6.83 -7.74
C LEU A 106 -23.66 6.25 -7.03
N HIS A 107 -24.65 5.77 -7.77
CA HIS A 107 -25.83 5.13 -7.20
C HIS A 107 -25.49 3.87 -6.41
N CYS A 108 -24.60 3.02 -6.95
CA CYS A 108 -24.11 1.82 -6.23
C CYS A 108 -23.34 2.15 -4.94
N LEU A 109 -22.58 3.25 -4.95
CA LEU A 109 -21.88 3.73 -3.76
C LEU A 109 -22.87 4.27 -2.71
N GLU A 110 -23.93 4.95 -3.14
CA GLU A 110 -24.99 5.45 -2.24
C GLU A 110 -25.80 4.31 -1.62
N GLU A 111 -26.11 3.27 -2.40
CA GLU A 111 -26.78 2.05 -1.92
C GLU A 111 -25.88 1.22 -0.98
N GLY A 112 -24.58 1.45 -1.01
CA GLY A 112 -23.60 0.66 -0.24
C GLY A 112 -23.46 -0.80 -0.68
N ASN A 113 -23.78 -1.11 -1.95
CA ASN A 113 -23.79 -2.48 -2.47
C ASN A 113 -22.46 -2.85 -3.14
N THR A 114 -21.59 -3.52 -2.39
CA THR A 114 -20.27 -3.99 -2.86
C THR A 114 -20.36 -5.02 -3.96
N ALA A 115 -21.33 -5.95 -3.90
CA ALA A 115 -21.44 -7.02 -4.88
C ALA A 115 -21.77 -6.46 -6.27
N ARG A 116 -22.69 -5.49 -6.33
CA ARG A 116 -23.05 -4.80 -7.57
C ARG A 116 -21.88 -3.98 -8.12
N LEU A 117 -21.16 -3.30 -7.25
CA LEU A 117 -20.00 -2.51 -7.66
C LEU A 117 -18.86 -3.37 -8.24
N LYS A 118 -18.59 -4.53 -7.64
CA LYS A 118 -17.60 -5.51 -8.14
C LYS A 118 -18.05 -6.24 -9.41
N ALA A 119 -19.35 -6.23 -9.72
CA ALA A 119 -19.90 -6.84 -10.93
C ALA A 119 -19.69 -5.99 -12.20
N PHE A 120 -19.41 -4.70 -12.07
CA PHE A 120 -19.05 -3.87 -13.22
C PHE A 120 -17.73 -4.32 -13.81
N LYS A 121 -17.67 -4.38 -15.15
CA LYS A 121 -16.44 -4.71 -15.86
C LYS A 121 -15.44 -3.56 -15.71
N SER A 122 -14.26 -3.85 -15.19
CA SER A 122 -13.15 -2.88 -15.14
C SER A 122 -12.65 -2.54 -16.55
N ASP A 123 -12.23 -1.31 -16.74
CA ASP A 123 -11.67 -0.79 -17.99
C ASP A 123 -10.35 -0.08 -17.66
N ASP A 124 -9.23 -0.64 -18.12
CA ASP A 124 -7.89 -0.11 -17.82
C ASP A 124 -7.65 1.30 -18.35
N ALA A 125 -8.39 1.70 -19.40
CA ALA A 125 -8.35 3.05 -19.98
C ALA A 125 -9.46 3.97 -19.45
N GLY A 126 -10.18 3.56 -18.41
CA GLY A 126 -11.32 4.28 -17.88
C GLY A 126 -10.97 5.63 -17.26
N GLY A 127 -11.80 6.64 -17.51
CA GLY A 127 -11.68 7.98 -16.90
C GLY A 127 -12.19 8.06 -15.47
N LEU A 128 -12.73 6.97 -14.90
CA LEU A 128 -13.19 6.85 -13.53
C LEU A 128 -12.34 5.83 -12.78
N MET A 129 -12.11 6.09 -11.50
CA MET A 129 -11.42 5.17 -10.60
C MET A 129 -12.23 5.04 -9.30
N VAL A 130 -12.51 3.82 -8.91
CA VAL A 130 -13.07 3.53 -7.59
C VAL A 130 -11.95 3.03 -6.69
N GLU A 131 -11.73 3.73 -5.59
CA GLU A 131 -10.84 3.29 -4.53
C GLU A 131 -11.65 2.50 -3.50
N PHE A 132 -11.20 1.28 -3.25
CA PHE A 132 -11.73 0.38 -2.22
C PHE A 132 -10.73 0.25 -1.08
N LEU A 133 -11.22 0.32 0.12
CA LEU A 133 -10.51 -0.03 1.33
C LEU A 133 -11.26 -1.17 2.01
N GLU A 134 -10.61 -2.31 2.14
CA GLU A 134 -11.21 -3.52 2.70
C GLU A 134 -10.30 -4.07 3.79
N SER A 135 -10.85 -4.32 4.98
CA SER A 135 -10.11 -4.98 6.06
C SER A 135 -9.93 -6.48 5.75
N GLU A 136 -8.86 -7.09 6.24
CA GLU A 136 -8.54 -8.51 5.99
C GLU A 136 -9.64 -9.47 6.50
N ASP A 137 -10.39 -9.05 7.50
CA ASP A 137 -11.54 -9.78 8.05
C ASP A 137 -12.86 -9.50 7.30
N HIS A 138 -12.83 -8.65 6.27
CA HIS A 138 -13.99 -8.22 5.49
C HIS A 138 -15.13 -7.55 6.28
N LEU A 139 -14.88 -7.11 7.51
CA LEU A 139 -15.87 -6.45 8.36
C LEU A 139 -15.96 -4.96 8.12
N PHE A 140 -14.91 -4.37 7.56
CA PHE A 140 -14.89 -2.97 7.15
C PHE A 140 -14.63 -2.88 5.65
N ILE A 141 -15.54 -2.22 4.94
CA ILE A 141 -15.40 -1.91 3.52
C ILE A 141 -15.80 -0.45 3.33
N ALA A 142 -14.94 0.33 2.71
CA ALA A 142 -15.25 1.69 2.29
C ALA A 142 -14.81 1.91 0.85
N ALA A 143 -15.58 2.72 0.11
CA ALA A 143 -15.24 3.05 -1.26
C ALA A 143 -15.51 4.51 -1.56
N ARG A 144 -14.78 5.07 -2.54
CA ARG A 144 -15.02 6.39 -3.11
C ARG A 144 -14.79 6.39 -4.62
N LEU A 145 -15.48 7.28 -5.31
CA LEU A 145 -15.34 7.49 -6.75
C LEU A 145 -14.46 8.71 -7.02
N LEU A 146 -13.49 8.52 -7.90
CA LEU A 146 -12.64 9.57 -8.44
C LEU A 146 -12.84 9.65 -9.97
N LYS A 147 -12.72 10.84 -10.52
CA LYS A 147 -12.77 11.10 -11.95
C LYS A 147 -11.47 11.73 -12.40
N TYR A 148 -10.95 11.26 -13.53
CA TYR A 148 -9.78 11.86 -14.14
C TYR A 148 -10.12 13.22 -14.74
N GLU A 149 -9.36 14.24 -14.35
CA GLU A 149 -9.40 15.61 -14.87
C GLU A 149 -7.98 16.03 -15.34
N PRO A 150 -7.83 17.12 -16.08
CA PRO A 150 -6.50 17.51 -16.65
C PRO A 150 -5.37 17.60 -15.64
N HIS A 151 -5.68 17.81 -14.38
CA HIS A 151 -4.70 17.92 -13.29
C HIS A 151 -4.59 16.66 -12.42
N GLY A 152 -5.28 15.57 -12.79
CA GLY A 152 -5.26 14.29 -12.07
C GLY A 152 -6.64 13.81 -11.62
N TYR A 153 -6.66 12.81 -10.74
CA TYR A 153 -7.91 12.26 -10.22
C TYR A 153 -8.50 13.17 -9.13
N VAL A 154 -9.78 13.54 -9.30
CA VAL A 154 -10.56 14.37 -8.36
C VAL A 154 -11.69 13.55 -7.78
N ALA A 155 -11.88 13.62 -6.46
CA ALA A 155 -12.96 12.91 -5.77
C ALA A 155 -14.32 13.46 -6.19
N LYS A 156 -15.20 12.57 -6.67
CA LYS A 156 -16.61 12.89 -7.00
C LYS A 156 -17.59 12.41 -5.92
N SER A 157 -17.12 11.55 -5.01
CA SER A 157 -17.83 11.20 -3.79
C SER A 157 -16.90 11.25 -2.58
N GLY A 158 -17.45 11.47 -1.39
CA GLY A 158 -16.76 11.15 -0.15
C GLY A 158 -16.63 9.64 0.03
N TRP A 159 -15.92 9.24 1.08
CA TRP A 159 -15.85 7.84 1.50
C TRP A 159 -17.23 7.37 1.98
N LYS A 160 -17.68 6.25 1.45
CA LYS A 160 -18.92 5.59 1.83
C LYS A 160 -18.62 4.21 2.38
N THR A 161 -19.15 3.89 3.55
CA THR A 161 -19.09 2.51 4.07
C THR A 161 -20.05 1.63 3.27
N MET A 162 -19.56 0.47 2.90
CA MET A 162 -20.28 -0.49 2.05
C MET A 162 -20.74 -1.68 2.90
N LYS A 163 -21.90 -2.21 2.57
CA LYS A 163 -22.39 -3.49 3.12
C LYS A 163 -21.96 -4.63 2.20
N ARG A 164 -21.68 -5.76 2.79
CA ARG A 164 -21.38 -6.99 2.07
C ARG A 164 -22.64 -7.61 1.49
#